data_35856326da95b3ac5a838e6e537a1a6a
#
_entry.id   35856326da95b3ac5a838e6e537a1a6a
#
_cell.length_a   1.000
_cell.length_b   1.000
_cell.length_c   1.000
_cell.angle_alpha   90.00
_cell.angle_beta   90.00
_cell.angle_gamma   90.00
#
_symmetry.space_group_name_H-M   'P 1'
#
loop_
_entity.id
_entity.type
_entity.pdbx_description
1 polymer ?
#
loop_
_entity_poly.entity_id
_entity_poly.type
_entity_poly.pdbx_seq_one_letter_code
_entity_poly.pdbx_strand_id
1 'polypeptide(L)'
;MIGQAIKLIEKGLVPDNLVRAGIRKLCQQRLEEESAYDCEKQSMQFHDFWQELKQSHIAIKTKEANEQHYELPTDFFYYALGKRFKYSSAYFDETTKNLDEAEEIMLEMYCQRGQFIDGQSILELGCGWGSLTLYLAEKFPNSQITAISNSNSQREHITAIAKERGLNNLEIITKDINEFEPGKTFDRIVSIEMFEHIRNYQQLFDKISSWLNDEGKLFVHIFCHRYLMYPYTEDGDDNWMGRFFFSGGQMPAADTFLLFQQNLSLDQRWLVNGQHYEKTSNAWLENMDKNKKHIMPIFEKTYGKDFASVWFQRWRIFFMACAELFGYAKGNEWMVSHYLFSKK
;
A
#
# COMPACT_ATOMS: atom_id res chain seq x y z
N MET A 1 -4.44 -19.09 24.35
CA MET A 1 -3.38 -18.23 24.97
C MET A 1 -3.14 -16.97 24.12
N ILE A 2 -2.99 -17.08 22.79
CA ILE A 2 -2.73 -15.91 21.91
C ILE A 2 -3.86 -14.87 22.01
N GLY A 3 -5.13 -15.28 21.90
CA GLY A 3 -6.26 -14.35 21.95
C GLY A 3 -6.41 -13.58 23.27
N GLN A 4 -5.96 -14.16 24.41
CA GLN A 4 -5.93 -13.44 25.68
C GLN A 4 -4.80 -12.41 25.73
N ALA A 5 -3.64 -12.74 25.16
CA ALA A 5 -2.52 -11.82 25.04
C ALA A 5 -2.88 -10.62 24.16
N ILE A 6 -3.52 -10.87 23.00
CA ILE A 6 -4.00 -9.82 22.10
C ILE A 6 -4.96 -8.86 22.82
N LYS A 7 -5.91 -9.36 23.61
CA LYS A 7 -6.83 -8.51 24.39
C LYS A 7 -6.11 -7.61 25.41
N LEU A 8 -5.02 -8.07 26.02
CA LEU A 8 -4.21 -7.24 26.92
C LEU A 8 -3.40 -6.19 26.15
N ILE A 9 -2.88 -6.56 24.98
CA ILE A 9 -2.17 -5.64 24.09
C ILE A 9 -3.12 -4.55 23.58
N GLU A 10 -4.31 -4.90 23.12
CA GLU A 10 -5.34 -3.95 22.67
C GLU A 10 -5.83 -3.00 23.76
N LYS A 11 -5.69 -3.39 25.03
CA LYS A 11 -5.95 -2.51 26.19
C LYS A 11 -4.76 -1.62 26.57
N GLY A 12 -3.63 -1.74 25.89
CA GLY A 12 -2.41 -0.99 26.20
C GLY A 12 -1.71 -1.41 27.48
N LEU A 13 -1.97 -2.63 27.98
CA LEU A 13 -1.41 -3.15 29.22
C LEU A 13 -0.06 -3.85 29.05
N VAL A 14 0.41 -4.00 27.80
CA VAL A 14 1.68 -4.65 27.48
C VAL A 14 2.64 -3.59 26.90
N PRO A 15 3.87 -3.48 27.40
CA PRO A 15 4.87 -2.55 26.88
C PRO A 15 5.21 -2.82 25.41
N ASP A 16 5.45 -1.77 24.64
CA ASP A 16 5.70 -1.84 23.18
C ASP A 16 6.85 -2.77 22.81
N ASN A 17 7.93 -2.83 23.59
CA ASN A 17 9.06 -3.73 23.34
C ASN A 17 8.67 -5.21 23.41
N LEU A 18 7.71 -5.59 24.26
CA LEU A 18 7.19 -6.95 24.32
C LEU A 18 6.21 -7.23 23.16
N VAL A 19 5.39 -6.24 22.80
CA VAL A 19 4.51 -6.34 21.61
C VAL A 19 5.37 -6.57 20.35
N ARG A 20 6.40 -5.76 20.15
CA ARG A 20 7.33 -5.89 19.02
C ARG A 20 8.06 -7.24 19.02
N ALA A 21 8.50 -7.73 20.18
CA ALA A 21 9.11 -9.07 20.28
C ALA A 21 8.12 -10.18 19.87
N GLY A 22 6.85 -10.05 20.29
CA GLY A 22 5.77 -10.95 19.85
C GLY A 22 5.55 -10.91 18.33
N ILE A 23 5.52 -9.72 17.73
CA ILE A 23 5.37 -9.54 16.28
C ILE A 23 6.53 -10.21 15.53
N ARG A 24 7.79 -10.01 15.95
CA ARG A 24 8.95 -10.69 15.34
C ARG A 24 8.86 -12.20 15.41
N LYS A 25 8.31 -12.74 16.50
CA LYS A 25 8.07 -14.19 16.61
C LYS A 25 6.99 -14.66 15.61
N LEU A 26 5.93 -13.88 15.39
CA LEU A 26 4.92 -14.18 14.38
C LEU A 26 5.50 -14.09 12.95
N CYS A 27 6.42 -13.14 12.69
CA CYS A 27 7.13 -13.09 11.41
C CYS A 27 7.96 -14.37 11.18
N GLN A 28 8.69 -14.85 12.19
CA GLN A 28 9.42 -16.11 12.09
C GLN A 28 8.47 -17.29 11.85
N GLN A 29 7.38 -17.38 12.62
CA GLN A 29 6.37 -18.42 12.44
C GLN A 29 5.79 -18.41 11.02
N ARG A 30 5.49 -17.22 10.45
CA ARG A 30 5.03 -17.10 9.08
C ARG A 30 6.03 -17.67 8.07
N LEU A 31 7.33 -17.39 8.23
CA LEU A 31 8.36 -17.96 7.36
C LEU A 31 8.40 -19.52 7.43
N GLU A 32 8.19 -20.08 8.61
CA GLU A 32 8.12 -21.53 8.81
C GLU A 32 6.86 -22.13 8.15
N GLU A 33 5.69 -21.51 8.34
CA GLU A 33 4.39 -21.94 7.76
C GLU A 33 4.41 -21.90 6.22
N GLU A 34 5.00 -20.84 5.65
CA GLU A 34 5.12 -20.67 4.20
C GLU A 34 6.33 -21.42 3.61
N SER A 35 6.93 -22.32 4.40
CA SER A 35 8.06 -23.15 3.95
C SER A 35 9.25 -22.36 3.38
N ALA A 36 9.58 -21.21 3.99
CA ALA A 36 10.61 -20.27 3.50
C ALA A 36 12.02 -20.90 3.30
N TYR A 37 12.26 -22.05 3.88
CA TYR A 37 13.56 -22.76 3.83
C TYR A 37 13.52 -24.05 3.00
N ASP A 38 12.43 -24.29 2.25
CA ASP A 38 12.26 -25.43 1.36
C ASP A 38 11.86 -24.94 -0.04
N CYS A 39 12.84 -24.84 -0.93
CA CYS A 39 12.65 -24.23 -2.25
C CYS A 39 11.65 -25.01 -3.14
N GLU A 40 11.52 -26.32 -2.98
CA GLU A 40 10.57 -27.12 -3.75
C GLU A 40 9.14 -26.88 -3.27
N LYS A 41 8.91 -26.87 -1.96
CA LYS A 41 7.60 -26.52 -1.39
C LYS A 41 7.19 -25.09 -1.66
N GLN A 42 8.12 -24.15 -1.53
CA GLN A 42 7.88 -22.76 -1.93
C GLN A 42 7.38 -22.65 -3.37
N SER A 43 8.09 -23.32 -4.28
CA SER A 43 7.73 -23.30 -5.71
C SER A 43 6.34 -23.90 -5.96
N MET A 44 6.00 -24.99 -5.26
CA MET A 44 4.68 -25.62 -5.36
C MET A 44 3.58 -24.69 -4.81
N GLN A 45 3.75 -24.18 -3.60
CA GLN A 45 2.79 -23.26 -2.96
C GLN A 45 2.58 -21.99 -3.79
N PHE A 46 3.67 -21.40 -4.31
CA PHE A 46 3.60 -20.25 -5.22
C PHE A 46 2.78 -20.59 -6.48
N HIS A 47 3.05 -21.73 -7.11
CA HIS A 47 2.36 -22.14 -8.33
C HIS A 47 0.86 -22.40 -8.07
N ASP A 48 0.52 -23.09 -6.98
CA ASP A 48 -0.86 -23.39 -6.61
C ASP A 48 -1.65 -22.11 -6.36
N PHE A 49 -1.10 -21.18 -5.57
CA PHE A 49 -1.74 -19.91 -5.30
C PHE A 49 -1.86 -19.04 -6.57
N TRP A 50 -0.85 -19.04 -7.44
CA TRP A 50 -0.92 -18.36 -8.73
C TRP A 50 -2.04 -18.91 -9.63
N GLN A 51 -2.28 -20.21 -9.65
CA GLN A 51 -3.41 -20.81 -10.39
C GLN A 51 -4.76 -20.37 -9.80
N GLU A 52 -4.88 -20.29 -8.49
CA GLU A 52 -6.06 -19.78 -7.81
C GLU A 52 -6.35 -18.32 -8.20
N LEU A 53 -5.32 -17.45 -8.20
CA LEU A 53 -5.46 -16.05 -8.55
C LEU A 53 -6.04 -15.83 -9.95
N LYS A 54 -5.68 -16.66 -10.92
CA LYS A 54 -6.18 -16.56 -12.30
C LYS A 54 -7.69 -16.81 -12.44
N GLN A 55 -8.31 -17.46 -11.47
CA GLN A 55 -9.72 -17.80 -11.50
C GLN A 55 -10.59 -16.79 -10.73
N SER A 56 -9.96 -15.85 -10.03
CA SER A 56 -10.64 -14.80 -9.28
C SER A 56 -11.11 -13.65 -10.18
N HIS A 57 -11.97 -12.78 -9.63
CA HIS A 57 -12.16 -11.41 -10.13
C HIS A 57 -10.86 -10.62 -9.98
N ILE A 58 -10.74 -9.46 -10.65
CA ILE A 58 -9.55 -8.60 -10.55
C ILE A 58 -9.27 -8.25 -9.09
N ALA A 59 -10.29 -7.77 -8.36
CA ALA A 59 -10.19 -7.51 -6.93
C ALA A 59 -11.39 -8.12 -6.21
N ILE A 60 -11.17 -8.60 -4.98
CA ILE A 60 -12.20 -9.13 -4.08
C ILE A 60 -12.27 -8.26 -2.83
N LYS A 61 -13.43 -8.29 -2.13
CA LYS A 61 -13.62 -7.55 -0.86
C LYS A 61 -13.24 -6.06 -0.96
N THR A 62 -13.45 -5.43 -2.13
CA THR A 62 -13.08 -4.03 -2.36
C THR A 62 -13.82 -3.07 -1.42
N LYS A 63 -15.05 -3.43 -1.02
CA LYS A 63 -15.84 -2.66 -0.07
C LYS A 63 -15.28 -2.79 1.35
N GLU A 64 -15.01 -4.00 1.81
CA GLU A 64 -14.44 -4.28 3.14
C GLU A 64 -13.05 -3.64 3.30
N ALA A 65 -12.21 -3.75 2.29
CA ALA A 65 -10.90 -3.10 2.29
C ALA A 65 -11.03 -1.57 2.39
N ASN A 66 -12.01 -0.98 1.69
CA ASN A 66 -12.30 0.44 1.77
C ASN A 66 -12.76 0.84 3.18
N GLU A 67 -13.69 0.09 3.78
CA GLU A 67 -14.19 0.33 5.14
C GLU A 67 -13.07 0.23 6.19
N GLN A 68 -12.13 -0.71 6.06
CA GLN A 68 -11.04 -0.90 7.00
C GLN A 68 -9.96 0.19 6.94
N HIS A 69 -9.62 0.64 5.73
CA HIS A 69 -8.48 1.55 5.54
C HIS A 69 -8.87 3.01 5.31
N TYR A 70 -10.06 3.28 4.73
CA TYR A 70 -10.34 4.59 4.15
C TYR A 70 -11.63 5.25 4.67
N GLU A 71 -12.45 4.56 5.47
CA GLU A 71 -13.61 5.18 6.12
C GLU A 71 -13.28 5.90 7.44
N LEU A 72 -12.01 5.90 7.85
CA LEU A 72 -11.55 6.81 8.87
C LEU A 72 -11.64 8.26 8.37
N PRO A 73 -12.02 9.19 9.25
CA PRO A 73 -11.95 10.60 8.91
C PRO A 73 -10.55 10.99 8.45
N THR A 74 -10.46 11.77 7.39
CA THR A 74 -9.21 12.31 6.84
C THR A 74 -8.33 12.96 7.91
N ASP A 75 -8.96 13.57 8.92
CA ASP A 75 -8.28 14.20 10.05
C ASP A 75 -7.34 13.26 10.82
N PHE A 76 -7.64 11.94 10.90
CA PHE A 76 -6.73 10.98 11.51
C PHE A 76 -5.41 10.91 10.73
N PHE A 77 -5.49 10.78 9.43
CA PHE A 77 -4.31 10.68 8.56
C PHE A 77 -3.49 11.97 8.55
N TYR A 78 -4.16 13.12 8.72
CA TYR A 78 -3.49 14.41 8.90
C TYR A 78 -2.56 14.42 10.13
N TYR A 79 -2.94 13.74 11.20
CA TYR A 79 -2.13 13.67 12.41
C TYR A 79 -1.12 12.52 12.43
N ALA A 80 -1.27 11.51 11.58
CA ALA A 80 -0.42 10.33 11.55
C ALA A 80 0.62 10.37 10.44
N LEU A 81 0.25 10.81 9.22
CA LEU A 81 1.12 10.80 8.05
C LEU A 81 2.00 12.05 7.98
N GLY A 82 2.89 12.08 6.99
CA GLY A 82 3.68 13.26 6.66
C GLY A 82 2.92 14.26 5.76
N LYS A 83 3.62 15.32 5.38
CA LYS A 83 3.07 16.47 4.65
C LYS A 83 2.43 16.10 3.30
N ARG A 84 2.89 15.03 2.65
CA ARG A 84 2.36 14.57 1.37
C ARG A 84 1.23 13.56 1.51
N PHE A 85 0.79 13.25 2.72
CA PHE A 85 -0.27 12.26 2.98
C PHE A 85 0.02 10.89 2.35
N LYS A 86 1.30 10.50 2.34
CA LYS A 86 1.75 9.27 1.73
C LYS A 86 1.49 8.08 2.65
N TYR A 87 0.38 7.38 2.43
CA TYR A 87 0.01 6.15 3.15
C TYR A 87 0.58 4.91 2.45
N SER A 88 1.89 4.94 2.21
CA SER A 88 2.71 3.90 1.63
C SER A 88 4.18 4.15 1.98
N SER A 89 5.08 3.19 1.71
CA SER A 89 6.51 3.31 2.07
C SER A 89 7.14 4.58 1.53
N ALA A 90 7.83 5.33 2.38
CA ALA A 90 8.72 6.42 2.03
C ALA A 90 10.17 5.92 1.83
N TYR A 91 11.11 6.78 1.45
CA TYR A 91 12.52 6.41 1.24
C TYR A 91 13.45 7.30 2.05
N PHE A 92 14.21 6.68 2.95
CA PHE A 92 15.15 7.35 3.85
C PHE A 92 16.59 7.09 3.38
N ASP A 93 17.17 8.01 2.66
CA ASP A 93 18.61 7.96 2.37
C ASP A 93 19.45 8.46 3.56
N GLU A 94 20.76 8.55 3.37
CA GLU A 94 21.70 8.97 4.42
C GLU A 94 21.53 10.43 4.85
N THR A 95 20.85 11.25 4.03
CA THR A 95 20.66 12.68 4.26
C THR A 95 19.28 13.02 4.84
N THR A 96 18.35 12.08 4.78
CA THR A 96 16.95 12.25 5.18
C THR A 96 16.81 12.45 6.69
N LYS A 97 16.19 13.57 7.09
CA LYS A 97 16.06 13.98 8.50
C LYS A 97 14.70 13.64 9.12
N ASN A 98 13.65 13.55 8.30
CA ASN A 98 12.28 13.39 8.76
C ASN A 98 11.42 12.70 7.71
N LEU A 99 10.16 12.39 8.09
CA LEU A 99 9.19 11.73 7.22
C LEU A 99 8.85 12.56 5.98
N ASP A 100 8.72 13.87 6.10
CA ASP A 100 8.35 14.75 4.99
C ASP A 100 9.38 14.69 3.87
N GLU A 101 10.68 14.75 4.21
CA GLU A 101 11.78 14.60 3.26
C GLU A 101 11.78 13.19 2.63
N ALA A 102 11.53 12.17 3.44
CA ALA A 102 11.45 10.78 2.94
C ALA A 102 10.30 10.57 1.94
N GLU A 103 9.15 11.20 2.16
CA GLU A 103 8.02 11.18 1.24
C GLU A 103 8.38 11.84 -0.11
N GLU A 104 9.01 13.02 -0.07
CA GLU A 104 9.47 13.74 -1.28
C GLU A 104 10.48 12.92 -2.09
N ILE A 105 11.47 12.32 -1.43
CA ILE A 105 12.47 11.48 -2.09
C ILE A 105 11.82 10.29 -2.79
N MET A 106 10.86 9.63 -2.16
CA MET A 106 10.16 8.51 -2.77
C MET A 106 9.30 8.95 -3.96
N LEU A 107 8.60 10.08 -3.86
CA LEU A 107 7.79 10.64 -4.95
C LEU A 107 8.67 11.02 -6.14
N GLU A 108 9.84 11.62 -5.88
CA GLU A 108 10.82 11.91 -6.93
C GLU A 108 11.36 10.65 -7.59
N MET A 109 11.65 9.61 -6.80
CA MET A 109 12.08 8.30 -7.31
C MET A 109 11.01 7.66 -8.21
N TYR A 110 9.72 7.83 -7.92
CA TYR A 110 8.66 7.38 -8.82
C TYR A 110 8.71 8.11 -10.15
N CYS A 111 8.93 9.44 -10.12
CA CYS A 111 9.05 10.21 -11.37
C CYS A 111 10.21 9.72 -12.24
N GLN A 112 11.37 9.47 -11.63
CA GLN A 112 12.55 8.99 -12.33
C GLN A 112 12.36 7.57 -12.86
N ARG A 113 11.94 6.62 -12.01
CA ARG A 113 11.78 5.21 -12.38
C ARG A 113 10.59 4.97 -13.32
N GLY A 114 9.50 5.71 -13.15
CA GLY A 114 8.32 5.69 -14.02
C GLY A 114 8.51 6.48 -15.31
N GLN A 115 9.63 7.21 -15.45
CA GLN A 115 9.96 8.03 -16.62
C GLN A 115 8.84 9.05 -16.93
N PHE A 116 8.33 9.72 -15.88
CA PHE A 116 7.34 10.78 -16.05
C PHE A 116 8.02 12.06 -16.56
N ILE A 117 7.40 12.66 -17.57
CA ILE A 117 7.81 13.95 -18.14
C ILE A 117 6.59 14.84 -18.31
N ASP A 118 6.80 16.16 -18.33
CA ASP A 118 5.71 17.12 -18.52
C ASP A 118 5.05 16.99 -19.89
N GLY A 119 3.73 17.17 -19.96
CA GLY A 119 2.92 17.04 -21.17
C GLY A 119 2.32 15.65 -21.39
N GLN A 120 2.57 14.66 -20.52
CA GLN A 120 2.01 13.32 -20.63
C GLN A 120 0.57 13.22 -20.12
N SER A 121 -0.18 12.27 -20.69
CA SER A 121 -1.41 11.73 -20.11
C SER A 121 -1.07 10.62 -19.12
N ILE A 122 -1.47 10.77 -17.85
CA ILE A 122 -1.10 9.87 -16.75
C ILE A 122 -2.36 9.33 -16.10
N LEU A 123 -2.41 8.00 -15.86
CA LEU A 123 -3.45 7.33 -15.08
C LEU A 123 -2.84 6.77 -13.80
N GLU A 124 -3.35 7.15 -12.63
CA GLU A 124 -3.01 6.55 -11.34
C GLU A 124 -4.13 5.60 -10.89
N LEU A 125 -3.76 4.33 -10.66
CA LEU A 125 -4.65 3.29 -10.17
C LEU A 125 -4.50 3.17 -8.65
N GLY A 126 -5.57 3.54 -7.91
CA GLY A 126 -5.55 3.51 -6.45
C GLY A 126 -4.82 4.71 -5.83
N CYS A 127 -5.32 5.92 -6.05
CA CYS A 127 -4.64 7.17 -5.66
C CYS A 127 -4.56 7.43 -4.15
N GLY A 128 -5.26 6.64 -3.32
CA GLY A 128 -5.28 6.86 -1.87
C GLY A 128 -5.66 8.30 -1.51
N TRP A 129 -4.90 8.94 -0.63
CA TRP A 129 -5.11 10.34 -0.23
C TRP A 129 -4.50 11.36 -1.20
N GLY A 130 -4.08 10.93 -2.40
CA GLY A 130 -3.63 11.80 -3.47
C GLY A 130 -2.16 12.23 -3.38
N SER A 131 -1.35 11.52 -2.60
CA SER A 131 0.07 11.86 -2.43
C SER A 131 0.79 12.01 -3.76
N LEU A 132 0.73 10.99 -4.63
CA LEU A 132 1.37 11.03 -5.94
C LEU A 132 0.56 11.87 -6.93
N THR A 133 -0.77 11.77 -6.95
CA THR A 133 -1.65 12.55 -7.85
C THR A 133 -1.36 14.05 -7.76
N LEU A 134 -1.37 14.60 -6.53
CA LEU A 134 -1.12 16.03 -6.30
C LEU A 134 0.32 16.41 -6.61
N TYR A 135 1.28 15.55 -6.27
CA TYR A 135 2.70 15.76 -6.58
C TYR A 135 2.95 15.83 -8.09
N LEU A 136 2.36 14.92 -8.87
CA LEU A 136 2.47 14.93 -10.33
C LEU A 136 1.80 16.16 -10.94
N ALA A 137 0.63 16.57 -10.43
CA ALA A 137 -0.08 17.75 -10.90
C ALA A 137 0.72 19.05 -10.67
N GLU A 138 1.38 19.16 -9.52
CA GLU A 138 2.27 20.29 -9.19
C GLU A 138 3.53 20.29 -10.06
N LYS A 139 4.18 19.13 -10.20
CA LYS A 139 5.47 19.00 -10.87
C LYS A 139 5.37 19.09 -12.39
N PHE A 140 4.28 18.61 -12.98
CA PHE A 140 4.05 18.51 -14.41
C PHE A 140 2.78 19.26 -14.82
N PRO A 141 2.82 20.60 -14.87
CA PRO A 141 1.64 21.43 -15.05
C PRO A 141 0.98 21.30 -16.43
N ASN A 142 1.70 20.83 -17.43
CA ASN A 142 1.16 20.58 -18.78
C ASN A 142 0.65 19.13 -18.97
N SER A 143 0.88 18.24 -18.02
CA SER A 143 0.37 16.87 -18.01
C SER A 143 -1.10 16.83 -17.61
N GLN A 144 -1.83 15.80 -18.09
CA GLN A 144 -3.21 15.53 -17.70
C GLN A 144 -3.24 14.28 -16.83
N ILE A 145 -3.63 14.42 -15.57
CA ILE A 145 -3.62 13.35 -14.58
C ILE A 145 -5.05 12.89 -14.33
N THR A 146 -5.31 11.61 -14.57
CA THR A 146 -6.53 10.93 -14.18
C THR A 146 -6.18 9.98 -13.05
N ALA A 147 -6.92 10.01 -11.95
CA ALA A 147 -6.68 9.12 -10.83
C ALA A 147 -7.98 8.43 -10.40
N ILE A 148 -7.90 7.15 -10.05
CA ILE A 148 -9.06 6.40 -9.56
C ILE A 148 -8.89 5.99 -8.10
N SER A 149 -10.00 6.02 -7.38
CA SER A 149 -10.17 5.47 -6.04
C SER A 149 -11.56 4.85 -5.92
N ASN A 150 -11.73 3.87 -5.05
CA ASN A 150 -13.05 3.36 -4.67
C ASN A 150 -13.68 4.15 -3.50
N SER A 151 -13.04 5.23 -3.02
CA SER A 151 -13.46 6.03 -1.88
C SER A 151 -13.88 7.45 -2.29
N ASN A 152 -15.12 7.83 -1.95
CA ASN A 152 -15.61 9.20 -2.16
C ASN A 152 -14.90 10.21 -1.25
N SER A 153 -14.59 9.84 -0.01
CA SER A 153 -13.88 10.72 0.93
C SER A 153 -12.49 11.09 0.44
N GLN A 154 -11.77 10.14 -0.17
CA GLN A 154 -10.48 10.40 -0.81
C GLN A 154 -10.62 11.35 -1.99
N ARG A 155 -11.60 11.15 -2.88
CA ARG A 155 -11.86 12.06 -3.99
C ARG A 155 -12.16 13.49 -3.50
N GLU A 156 -13.04 13.64 -2.52
CA GLU A 156 -13.40 14.94 -1.95
C GLU A 156 -12.17 15.64 -1.35
N HIS A 157 -11.36 14.93 -0.59
CA HIS A 157 -10.12 15.45 -0.01
C HIS A 157 -9.16 15.93 -1.10
N ILE A 158 -8.85 15.10 -2.10
CA ILE A 158 -7.91 15.46 -3.17
C ILE A 158 -8.43 16.66 -3.97
N THR A 159 -9.73 16.68 -4.29
CA THR A 159 -10.35 17.77 -5.03
C THR A 159 -10.28 19.10 -4.26
N ALA A 160 -10.48 19.05 -2.94
CA ALA A 160 -10.39 20.25 -2.09
C ALA A 160 -8.95 20.80 -2.08
N ILE A 161 -7.94 19.95 -1.91
CA ILE A 161 -6.53 20.37 -1.94
C ILE A 161 -6.13 20.88 -3.33
N ALA A 162 -6.54 20.20 -4.39
CA ALA A 162 -6.26 20.63 -5.76
C ALA A 162 -6.82 22.04 -6.02
N LYS A 163 -8.05 22.31 -5.58
CA LYS A 163 -8.68 23.62 -5.68
C LYS A 163 -7.92 24.69 -4.89
N GLU A 164 -7.54 24.37 -3.64
CA GLU A 164 -6.76 25.27 -2.78
C GLU A 164 -5.41 25.66 -3.42
N ARG A 165 -4.74 24.69 -4.07
CA ARG A 165 -3.44 24.89 -4.72
C ARG A 165 -3.55 25.38 -6.16
N GLY A 166 -4.76 25.58 -6.71
CA GLY A 166 -4.97 26.04 -8.09
C GLY A 166 -4.57 25.02 -9.16
N LEU A 167 -4.58 23.71 -8.83
CA LEU A 167 -4.27 22.64 -9.77
C LEU A 167 -5.51 22.30 -10.60
N ASN A 168 -5.41 22.49 -11.92
CA ASN A 168 -6.53 22.31 -12.86
C ASN A 168 -6.30 21.18 -13.86
N ASN A 169 -5.18 20.47 -13.74
CA ASN A 169 -4.72 19.45 -14.67
C ASN A 169 -4.93 18.01 -14.13
N LEU A 170 -5.86 17.81 -13.19
CA LEU A 170 -6.17 16.52 -12.64
C LEU A 170 -7.68 16.26 -12.55
N GLU A 171 -8.06 14.99 -12.68
CA GLU A 171 -9.41 14.47 -12.55
C GLU A 171 -9.39 13.25 -11.61
N ILE A 172 -10.30 13.22 -10.61
CA ILE A 172 -10.42 12.09 -9.69
C ILE A 172 -11.75 11.38 -9.92
N ILE A 173 -11.70 10.09 -10.21
CA ILE A 173 -12.86 9.25 -10.50
C ILE A 173 -13.05 8.26 -9.34
N THR A 174 -14.25 8.22 -8.75
CA THR A 174 -14.61 7.16 -7.81
C THR A 174 -15.20 6.00 -8.57
N LYS A 175 -14.45 4.89 -8.68
CA LYS A 175 -14.87 3.68 -9.40
C LYS A 175 -14.12 2.45 -8.89
N ASP A 176 -14.82 1.31 -8.85
CA ASP A 176 -14.19 0.01 -8.60
C ASP A 176 -13.34 -0.41 -9.82
N ILE A 177 -12.13 -0.93 -9.57
CA ILE A 177 -11.21 -1.37 -10.63
C ILE A 177 -11.80 -2.50 -11.50
N ASN A 178 -12.67 -3.33 -10.92
CA ASN A 178 -13.37 -4.39 -11.67
C ASN A 178 -14.22 -3.83 -12.82
N GLU A 179 -14.80 -2.63 -12.62
CA GLU A 179 -15.72 -1.98 -13.55
C GLU A 179 -15.11 -0.78 -14.30
N PHE A 180 -13.88 -0.41 -13.93
CA PHE A 180 -13.27 0.79 -14.51
C PHE A 180 -12.85 0.57 -15.97
N GLU A 181 -13.26 1.53 -16.81
CA GLU A 181 -12.86 1.68 -18.20
C GLU A 181 -12.65 3.17 -18.49
N PRO A 182 -11.43 3.60 -18.83
CA PRO A 182 -11.12 5.03 -18.95
C PRO A 182 -11.64 5.68 -20.23
N GLY A 183 -11.99 4.90 -21.27
CA GLY A 183 -12.44 5.44 -22.55
C GLY A 183 -11.39 6.21 -23.36
N LYS A 184 -10.15 6.24 -22.90
CA LYS A 184 -8.98 6.87 -23.54
C LYS A 184 -7.71 6.10 -23.17
N THR A 185 -6.61 6.39 -23.87
CA THR A 185 -5.31 5.79 -23.59
C THR A 185 -4.36 6.79 -22.91
N PHE A 186 -3.28 6.26 -22.33
CA PHE A 186 -2.34 7.01 -21.49
C PHE A 186 -0.89 6.73 -21.89
N ASP A 187 -0.04 7.74 -21.70
CA ASP A 187 1.42 7.62 -21.88
C ASP A 187 2.05 6.90 -20.68
N ARG A 188 1.46 7.08 -19.50
CA ARG A 188 1.89 6.44 -18.25
C ARG A 188 0.70 5.94 -17.44
N ILE A 189 0.84 4.73 -16.93
CA ILE A 189 -0.06 4.22 -15.90
C ILE A 189 0.81 3.93 -14.68
N VAL A 190 0.32 4.28 -13.49
CA VAL A 190 1.05 4.09 -12.24
C VAL A 190 0.14 3.53 -11.16
N SER A 191 0.71 2.69 -10.30
CA SER A 191 0.02 2.18 -9.12
C SER A 191 1.00 2.06 -7.96
N ILE A 192 0.59 2.56 -6.78
CA ILE A 192 1.36 2.55 -5.55
C ILE A 192 0.57 1.85 -4.47
N GLU A 193 1.05 0.69 -4.02
CA GLU A 193 0.47 -0.14 -2.94
C GLU A 193 -1.05 -0.37 -3.10
N MET A 194 -1.46 -0.72 -4.32
CA MET A 194 -2.83 -1.14 -4.62
C MET A 194 -2.87 -2.58 -5.16
N PHE A 195 -1.80 -3.03 -5.82
CA PHE A 195 -1.77 -4.35 -6.43
C PHE A 195 -1.78 -5.49 -5.42
N GLU A 196 -1.47 -5.23 -4.16
CA GLU A 196 -1.60 -6.16 -3.03
C GLU A 196 -3.06 -6.53 -2.74
N HIS A 197 -4.01 -5.72 -3.20
CA HIS A 197 -5.45 -5.99 -3.14
C HIS A 197 -5.99 -6.66 -4.40
N ILE A 198 -5.14 -6.85 -5.42
CA ILE A 198 -5.51 -7.49 -6.69
C ILE A 198 -5.32 -9.00 -6.59
N ARG A 199 -6.27 -9.75 -7.13
CA ARG A 199 -6.21 -11.20 -7.26
C ARG A 199 -5.87 -11.61 -8.69
N ASN A 200 -6.66 -11.22 -9.67
CA ASN A 200 -6.42 -11.59 -11.05
C ASN A 200 -5.52 -10.58 -11.76
N TYR A 201 -4.23 -10.73 -11.55
CA TYR A 201 -3.22 -9.90 -12.21
C TYR A 201 -3.27 -10.01 -13.74
N GLN A 202 -3.56 -11.22 -14.29
CA GLN A 202 -3.62 -11.38 -15.75
C GLN A 202 -4.68 -10.46 -16.35
N GLN A 203 -5.90 -10.48 -15.81
CA GLN A 203 -6.97 -9.62 -16.31
C GLN A 203 -6.64 -8.13 -16.12
N LEU A 204 -6.02 -7.75 -15.00
CA LEU A 204 -5.62 -6.35 -14.80
C LEU A 204 -4.53 -5.91 -15.79
N PHE A 205 -3.51 -6.73 -16.03
CA PHE A 205 -2.44 -6.43 -16.99
C PHE A 205 -2.97 -6.35 -18.42
N ASP A 206 -3.94 -7.20 -18.79
CA ASP A 206 -4.61 -7.15 -20.09
C ASP A 206 -5.36 -5.82 -20.28
N LYS A 207 -6.14 -5.40 -19.27
CA LYS A 207 -6.81 -4.09 -19.27
C LYS A 207 -5.80 -2.94 -19.35
N ILE A 208 -4.78 -2.94 -18.50
CA ILE A 208 -3.73 -1.89 -18.48
C ILE A 208 -3.06 -1.79 -19.85
N SER A 209 -2.73 -2.91 -20.48
CA SER A 209 -2.14 -2.90 -21.85
C SER A 209 -3.07 -2.22 -22.86
N SER A 210 -4.39 -2.45 -22.77
CA SER A 210 -5.37 -1.79 -23.65
C SER A 210 -5.51 -0.30 -23.38
N TRP A 211 -5.20 0.16 -22.16
CA TRP A 211 -5.26 1.57 -21.76
C TRP A 211 -3.96 2.33 -22.04
N LEU A 212 -2.86 1.65 -22.37
CA LEU A 212 -1.60 2.29 -22.70
C LEU A 212 -1.54 2.68 -24.20
N ASN A 213 -0.96 3.83 -24.50
CA ASN A 213 -0.48 4.19 -25.84
C ASN A 213 0.62 3.19 -26.29
N ASP A 214 1.00 3.17 -27.55
CA ASP A 214 1.98 2.20 -28.09
C ASP A 214 3.36 2.32 -27.39
N GLU A 215 3.82 3.53 -27.08
CA GLU A 215 5.03 3.79 -26.29
C GLU A 215 4.76 3.95 -24.79
N GLY A 216 3.56 3.56 -24.38
CA GLY A 216 3.11 3.74 -23.00
C GLY A 216 3.80 2.78 -22.02
N LYS A 217 3.92 3.23 -20.76
CA LYS A 217 4.56 2.44 -19.71
C LYS A 217 3.70 2.34 -18.47
N LEU A 218 3.78 1.17 -17.81
CA LEU A 218 3.22 0.94 -16.48
C LEU A 218 4.35 0.96 -15.45
N PHE A 219 4.22 1.82 -14.44
CA PHE A 219 5.06 1.79 -13.24
C PHE A 219 4.27 1.26 -12.05
N VAL A 220 4.85 0.28 -11.33
CA VAL A 220 4.21 -0.34 -10.15
C VAL A 220 5.16 -0.30 -8.96
N HIS A 221 4.65 0.13 -7.81
CA HIS A 221 5.26 -0.03 -6.50
C HIS A 221 4.36 -0.95 -5.67
N ILE A 222 4.92 -2.04 -5.17
CA ILE A 222 4.26 -2.94 -4.21
C ILE A 222 5.14 -3.19 -3.00
N PHE A 223 4.53 -3.46 -1.85
CA PHE A 223 5.24 -4.22 -0.83
C PHE A 223 5.19 -5.71 -1.18
N CYS A 224 6.22 -6.46 -0.81
CA CYS A 224 6.33 -7.86 -1.15
C CYS A 224 7.25 -8.61 -0.19
N HIS A 225 7.13 -9.94 -0.18
CA HIS A 225 8.15 -10.80 0.35
C HIS A 225 9.17 -11.14 -0.75
N ARG A 226 10.37 -11.46 -0.36
CA ARG A 226 11.47 -11.79 -1.27
C ARG A 226 11.13 -12.90 -2.25
N TYR A 227 10.47 -13.99 -1.78
CA TYR A 227 10.14 -15.18 -2.58
C TYR A 227 8.74 -15.74 -2.32
N LEU A 228 8.12 -15.44 -1.18
CA LEU A 228 6.86 -16.03 -0.77
C LEU A 228 5.69 -15.22 -1.30
N MET A 229 4.63 -15.93 -1.73
CA MET A 229 3.34 -15.34 -2.07
C MET A 229 2.24 -16.05 -1.29
N TYR A 230 1.49 -15.32 -0.48
CA TYR A 230 0.44 -15.87 0.37
C TYR A 230 -0.72 -14.89 0.62
N PRO A 231 -1.96 -15.40 0.82
CA PRO A 231 -3.10 -14.56 1.16
C PRO A 231 -3.07 -14.12 2.62
N TYR A 232 -3.66 -12.97 2.92
CA TYR A 232 -4.04 -12.63 4.28
C TYR A 232 -5.40 -13.24 4.57
N THR A 233 -5.45 -14.15 5.56
CA THR A 233 -6.67 -14.81 6.00
C THR A 233 -7.24 -14.13 7.25
N GLU A 234 -8.53 -14.34 7.50
CA GLU A 234 -9.24 -13.75 8.66
C GLU A 234 -9.44 -14.76 9.79
N ASP A 235 -9.20 -16.05 9.52
CA ASP A 235 -9.43 -17.16 10.43
C ASP A 235 -8.28 -17.29 11.46
N GLY A 236 -8.67 -17.51 12.72
CA GLY A 236 -7.71 -17.71 13.81
C GLY A 236 -7.28 -16.40 14.52
N ASP A 237 -6.77 -16.55 15.75
CA ASP A 237 -6.37 -15.42 16.59
C ASP A 237 -5.07 -14.76 16.10
N ASP A 238 -4.22 -15.48 15.40
CA ASP A 238 -2.94 -15.07 14.83
C ASP A 238 -3.09 -14.25 13.54
N ASN A 239 -4.25 -14.34 12.87
CA ASN A 239 -4.57 -13.55 11.67
C ASN A 239 -5.20 -12.18 11.98
N TRP A 240 -4.70 -11.54 13.03
CA TRP A 240 -5.18 -10.24 13.50
C TRP A 240 -5.12 -9.15 12.41
N MET A 241 -4.05 -9.14 11.61
CA MET A 241 -3.87 -8.19 10.51
C MET A 241 -4.97 -8.32 9.45
N GLY A 242 -5.25 -9.53 8.99
CA GLY A 242 -6.31 -9.80 8.01
C GLY A 242 -7.68 -9.35 8.50
N ARG A 243 -8.00 -9.61 9.80
CA ARG A 243 -9.30 -9.26 10.38
C ARG A 243 -9.55 -7.77 10.52
N PHE A 244 -8.54 -6.96 10.85
CA PHE A 244 -8.74 -5.57 11.22
C PHE A 244 -8.22 -4.56 10.20
N PHE A 245 -7.26 -4.96 9.36
CA PHE A 245 -6.56 -4.01 8.48
C PHE A 245 -6.37 -4.48 7.04
N PHE A 246 -6.41 -5.78 6.73
CA PHE A 246 -6.01 -6.23 5.40
C PHE A 246 -6.85 -7.39 4.84
N SER A 247 -8.19 -7.29 5.00
CA SER A 247 -9.14 -8.29 4.48
C SER A 247 -9.05 -8.43 2.97
N GLY A 248 -8.93 -9.68 2.51
CA GLY A 248 -8.87 -9.98 1.08
C GLY A 248 -7.59 -9.59 0.36
N GLY A 249 -6.62 -9.00 1.05
CA GLY A 249 -5.30 -8.68 0.50
C GLY A 249 -4.38 -9.90 0.47
N GLN A 250 -3.18 -9.70 -0.04
CA GLN A 250 -2.15 -10.72 -0.11
C GLN A 250 -0.75 -10.12 0.03
N MET A 251 0.21 -10.96 0.40
CA MET A 251 1.63 -10.66 0.29
C MET A 251 2.12 -11.22 -1.05
N PRO A 252 2.41 -10.39 -2.06
CA PRO A 252 3.01 -10.87 -3.29
C PRO A 252 4.50 -11.20 -3.08
N ALA A 253 5.03 -12.12 -3.89
CA ALA A 253 6.47 -12.28 -4.02
C ALA A 253 7.05 -11.21 -4.95
N ALA A 254 8.33 -10.86 -4.75
CA ALA A 254 9.01 -9.93 -5.65
C ALA A 254 9.07 -10.41 -7.11
N ASP A 255 8.88 -11.70 -7.35
CA ASP A 255 8.88 -12.30 -8.70
C ASP A 255 7.47 -12.49 -9.28
N THR A 256 6.40 -12.17 -8.53
CA THR A 256 5.01 -12.41 -8.95
C THR A 256 4.72 -11.87 -10.36
N PHE A 257 5.13 -10.65 -10.65
CA PHE A 257 4.79 -10.01 -11.94
C PHE A 257 5.61 -10.50 -13.12
N LEU A 258 6.67 -11.27 -12.90
CA LEU A 258 7.42 -11.92 -13.98
C LEU A 258 6.58 -12.94 -14.76
N LEU A 259 5.48 -13.41 -14.16
CA LEU A 259 4.57 -14.40 -14.75
C LEU A 259 3.51 -13.77 -15.69
N PHE A 260 3.38 -12.44 -15.70
CA PHE A 260 2.29 -11.73 -16.39
C PHE A 260 2.80 -10.85 -17.53
N GLN A 261 3.70 -11.39 -18.36
CA GLN A 261 4.31 -10.66 -19.46
C GLN A 261 3.72 -11.00 -20.84
N GLN A 262 2.43 -11.27 -20.94
CA GLN A 262 1.81 -11.56 -22.24
C GLN A 262 1.71 -10.31 -23.11
N ASN A 263 1.13 -9.23 -22.58
CA ASN A 263 0.85 -7.97 -23.29
C ASN A 263 1.78 -6.83 -22.87
N LEU A 264 2.48 -6.99 -21.76
CA LEU A 264 3.48 -6.05 -21.26
C LEU A 264 4.81 -6.77 -21.11
N SER A 265 5.91 -6.04 -21.32
CA SER A 265 7.29 -6.51 -21.14
C SER A 265 7.90 -5.83 -19.94
N LEU A 266 8.51 -6.57 -19.03
CA LEU A 266 9.25 -5.98 -17.92
C LEU A 266 10.56 -5.36 -18.44
N ASP A 267 10.67 -4.03 -18.33
CA ASP A 267 11.90 -3.31 -18.68
C ASP A 267 12.91 -3.32 -17.53
N GLN A 268 12.43 -3.01 -16.32
CA GLN A 268 13.27 -2.88 -15.13
C GLN A 268 12.54 -3.26 -13.86
N ARG A 269 13.28 -3.79 -12.89
CA ARG A 269 12.84 -4.04 -11.52
C ARG A 269 13.87 -3.52 -10.52
N TRP A 270 13.41 -2.86 -9.46
CA TRP A 270 14.24 -2.41 -8.35
C TRP A 270 13.70 -2.96 -7.04
N LEU A 271 14.57 -3.47 -6.20
CA LEU A 271 14.23 -3.78 -4.81
C LEU A 271 14.60 -2.58 -3.93
N VAL A 272 13.71 -2.25 -3.02
CA VAL A 272 13.88 -1.21 -2.01
C VAL A 272 13.81 -1.89 -0.65
N ASN A 273 14.88 -1.77 0.12
CA ASN A 273 15.03 -2.49 1.40
C ASN A 273 13.88 -2.15 2.37
N GLY A 274 13.38 -3.15 3.06
CA GLY A 274 12.25 -3.02 3.99
C GLY A 274 12.50 -2.03 5.14
N GLN A 275 13.77 -1.72 5.49
CA GLN A 275 14.08 -0.74 6.53
C GLN A 275 13.55 0.68 6.20
N HIS A 276 13.31 1.00 4.93
CA HIS A 276 12.64 2.25 4.58
C HIS A 276 11.18 2.26 5.05
N TYR A 277 10.48 1.13 4.90
CA TYR A 277 9.11 1.00 5.39
C TYR A 277 9.06 0.86 6.92
N GLU A 278 10.05 0.18 7.54
CA GLU A 278 10.22 0.17 9.00
C GLU A 278 10.29 1.59 9.55
N LYS A 279 11.16 2.44 8.99
CA LYS A 279 11.31 3.84 9.38
C LYS A 279 10.03 4.64 9.15
N THR A 280 9.37 4.43 8.01
CA THR A 280 8.09 5.07 7.68
C THR A 280 7.02 4.74 8.72
N SER A 281 6.84 3.45 9.02
CA SER A 281 5.83 2.99 9.99
C SER A 281 6.12 3.47 11.41
N ASN A 282 7.38 3.52 11.81
CA ASN A 282 7.78 4.10 13.09
C ASN A 282 7.52 5.62 13.16
N ALA A 283 7.74 6.34 12.05
CA ALA A 283 7.44 7.78 12.00
C ALA A 283 5.92 8.05 12.10
N TRP A 284 5.08 7.23 11.45
CA TRP A 284 3.62 7.30 11.62
C TRP A 284 3.20 7.03 13.05
N LEU A 285 3.78 6.02 13.70
CA LEU A 285 3.52 5.70 15.12
C LEU A 285 3.91 6.86 16.03
N GLU A 286 5.07 7.45 15.82
CA GLU A 286 5.56 8.60 16.60
C GLU A 286 4.64 9.81 16.42
N ASN A 287 4.22 10.13 15.19
CA ASN A 287 3.27 11.19 14.92
C ASN A 287 1.92 10.93 15.60
N MET A 288 1.40 9.71 15.50
CA MET A 288 0.15 9.30 16.14
C MET A 288 0.22 9.48 17.66
N ASP A 289 1.30 9.05 18.31
CA ASP A 289 1.50 9.17 19.75
C ASP A 289 1.63 10.64 20.20
N LYS A 290 2.38 11.46 19.45
CA LYS A 290 2.49 12.90 19.69
C LYS A 290 1.15 13.62 19.59
N ASN A 291 0.30 13.18 18.67
CA ASN A 291 -0.98 13.80 18.35
C ASN A 291 -2.17 13.12 19.05
N LYS A 292 -1.94 12.22 20.02
CA LYS A 292 -2.99 11.47 20.70
C LYS A 292 -4.17 12.34 21.15
N LYS A 293 -3.91 13.52 21.74
CA LYS A 293 -4.95 14.44 22.23
C LYS A 293 -5.89 14.95 21.12
N HIS A 294 -5.41 15.01 19.88
CA HIS A 294 -6.20 15.42 18.71
C HIS A 294 -6.91 14.24 18.06
N ILE A 295 -6.30 13.06 18.10
CA ILE A 295 -6.83 11.83 17.49
C ILE A 295 -7.95 11.23 18.33
N MET A 296 -7.86 11.26 19.67
CA MET A 296 -8.86 10.65 20.54
C MET A 296 -10.29 11.15 20.30
N PRO A 297 -10.57 12.46 20.15
CA PRO A 297 -11.91 12.93 19.81
C PRO A 297 -12.43 12.44 18.46
N ILE A 298 -11.54 12.26 17.48
CA ILE A 298 -11.88 11.70 16.16
C ILE A 298 -12.33 10.25 16.34
N PHE A 299 -11.57 9.46 17.08
CA PHE A 299 -11.90 8.05 17.35
C PHE A 299 -13.14 7.87 18.22
N GLU A 300 -13.39 8.77 19.17
CA GLU A 300 -14.64 8.76 19.95
C GLU A 300 -15.87 9.00 19.04
N LYS A 301 -15.75 9.88 18.07
CA LYS A 301 -16.81 10.13 17.08
C LYS A 301 -16.99 8.95 16.13
N THR A 302 -15.92 8.30 15.71
CA THR A 302 -15.94 7.22 14.71
C THR A 302 -16.32 5.87 15.31
N TYR A 303 -15.73 5.51 16.43
CA TYR A 303 -15.86 4.18 17.03
C TYR A 303 -16.71 4.15 18.31
N GLY A 304 -17.10 5.31 18.83
CA GLY A 304 -17.74 5.46 20.14
C GLY A 304 -16.73 5.52 21.28
N LYS A 305 -17.14 6.17 22.38
CA LYS A 305 -16.27 6.43 23.55
C LYS A 305 -15.69 5.16 24.16
N ASP A 306 -16.46 4.07 24.20
CA ASP A 306 -16.06 2.80 24.81
C ASP A 306 -14.96 2.08 24.01
N PHE A 307 -14.88 2.32 22.71
CA PHE A 307 -13.94 1.64 21.79
C PHE A 307 -12.80 2.53 21.29
N ALA A 308 -12.87 3.83 21.48
CA ALA A 308 -11.86 4.77 20.99
C ALA A 308 -10.43 4.42 21.44
N SER A 309 -10.26 4.10 22.73
CA SER A 309 -8.95 3.70 23.26
C SER A 309 -8.43 2.39 22.68
N VAL A 310 -9.32 1.43 22.44
CA VAL A 310 -8.96 0.14 21.83
C VAL A 310 -8.52 0.36 20.39
N TRP A 311 -9.25 1.17 19.62
CA TRP A 311 -8.88 1.49 18.24
C TRP A 311 -7.61 2.32 18.15
N PHE A 312 -7.38 3.25 19.07
CA PHE A 312 -6.09 3.94 19.17
C PHE A 312 -4.95 2.94 19.36
N GLN A 313 -5.11 1.97 20.25
CA GLN A 313 -4.10 0.94 20.46
C GLN A 313 -3.98 -0.01 19.28
N ARG A 314 -5.08 -0.37 18.58
CA ARG A 314 -5.04 -1.19 17.35
C ARG A 314 -4.22 -0.52 16.24
N TRP A 315 -4.39 0.79 16.03
CA TRP A 315 -3.59 1.54 15.06
C TRP A 315 -2.11 1.58 15.44
N ARG A 316 -1.80 1.73 16.73
CA ARG A 316 -0.40 1.61 17.19
C ARG A 316 0.17 0.22 16.92
N ILE A 317 -0.58 -0.84 17.20
CA ILE A 317 -0.18 -2.23 16.91
C ILE A 317 0.03 -2.43 15.41
N PHE A 318 -0.85 -1.89 14.59
CA PHE A 318 -0.72 -1.94 13.12
C PHE A 318 0.59 -1.32 12.65
N PHE A 319 0.92 -0.10 13.09
CA PHE A 319 2.18 0.54 12.71
C PHE A 319 3.40 -0.22 13.26
N MET A 320 3.33 -0.75 14.48
CA MET A 320 4.39 -1.60 15.01
C MET A 320 4.53 -2.91 14.21
N ALA A 321 3.41 -3.51 13.81
CA ALA A 321 3.43 -4.74 13.00
C ALA A 321 4.07 -4.50 11.63
N CYS A 322 3.73 -3.41 10.95
CA CYS A 322 4.38 -3.03 9.71
C CYS A 322 5.89 -2.77 9.92
N ALA A 323 6.26 -2.02 10.98
CA ALA A 323 7.66 -1.73 11.27
C ALA A 323 8.48 -3.01 11.52
N GLU A 324 7.98 -3.94 12.34
CA GLU A 324 8.69 -5.19 12.66
C GLU A 324 8.72 -6.17 11.48
N LEU A 325 7.65 -6.21 10.65
CA LEU A 325 7.61 -7.01 9.45
C LEU A 325 8.67 -6.56 8.45
N PHE A 326 8.62 -5.29 8.07
CA PHE A 326 9.55 -4.75 7.06
C PHE A 326 10.97 -4.56 7.59
N GLY A 327 11.16 -4.38 8.91
CA GLY A 327 12.48 -4.37 9.54
C GLY A 327 13.10 -5.76 9.77
N TYR A 328 12.31 -6.84 9.61
CA TYR A 328 12.77 -8.21 9.86
C TYR A 328 13.98 -8.56 8.99
N ALA A 329 14.96 -9.28 9.55
CA ALA A 329 16.22 -9.63 8.89
C ALA A 329 16.90 -8.42 8.21
N LYS A 330 16.86 -7.24 8.85
CA LYS A 330 17.40 -5.97 8.32
C LYS A 330 16.77 -5.57 6.99
N GLY A 331 15.46 -5.83 6.83
CA GLY A 331 14.67 -5.48 5.66
C GLY A 331 14.90 -6.33 4.42
N ASN A 332 15.46 -7.53 4.57
CA ASN A 332 15.79 -8.40 3.44
C ASN A 332 14.78 -9.54 3.21
N GLU A 333 13.79 -9.71 4.06
CA GLU A 333 12.71 -10.69 3.86
C GLU A 333 11.47 -10.03 3.27
N TRP A 334 10.91 -9.03 3.94
CA TRP A 334 9.81 -8.21 3.44
C TRP A 334 10.35 -6.84 3.04
N MET A 335 9.98 -6.40 1.85
CA MET A 335 10.54 -5.22 1.21
C MET A 335 9.54 -4.55 0.28
N VAL A 336 9.99 -3.55 -0.45
CA VAL A 336 9.24 -2.95 -1.55
C VAL A 336 9.91 -3.30 -2.87
N SER A 337 9.12 -3.51 -3.90
CA SER A 337 9.61 -3.69 -5.26
C SER A 337 8.96 -2.69 -6.21
N HIS A 338 9.78 -2.09 -7.07
CA HIS A 338 9.34 -1.25 -8.18
C HIS A 338 9.53 -1.99 -9.48
N TYR A 339 8.58 -1.81 -10.40
CA TYR A 339 8.63 -2.40 -11.73
C TYR A 339 8.29 -1.34 -12.77
N LEU A 340 8.96 -1.39 -13.89
CA LEU A 340 8.62 -0.64 -15.09
C LEU A 340 8.36 -1.62 -16.22
N PHE A 341 7.19 -1.50 -16.84
CA PHE A 341 6.79 -2.30 -17.98
C PHE A 341 6.53 -1.41 -19.18
N SER A 342 6.85 -1.92 -20.37
CA SER A 342 6.44 -1.36 -21.67
C SER A 342 5.34 -2.20 -22.29
N LYS A 343 4.45 -1.58 -23.04
CA LYS A 343 3.51 -2.27 -23.93
C LYS A 343 4.29 -3.05 -25.00
N LYS A 344 3.85 -4.28 -25.28
CA LYS A 344 4.40 -5.09 -26.39
C LYS A 344 3.81 -4.68 -27.73
#